data_8e87cce2f0053014cf6eb772eae93a75
#
_entry.id   8e87cce2f0053014cf6eb772eae93a75
#
_cell.length_a   1.000
_cell.length_b   1.000
_cell.length_c   1.000
_cell.angle_alpha   90.00
_cell.angle_beta   90.00
_cell.angle_gamma   90.00
#
_symmetry.space_group_name_H-M   'P 1'
#
loop_
_entity.id
_entity.type
_entity.pdbx_description
1 polymer ?
#
loop_
_entity_poly.entity_id
_entity_poly.type
_entity_poly.pdbx_seq_one_letter_code
_entity_poly.pdbx_strand_id
1 'polypeptide(L)'
;MEVTYKTNKIKKICTDAKVSDRTYGNEMSEKIQMRIAEIEAADTVEEMIKFHIGRCHPLTNNRKGQYAVDLVHPDRMVFEKHGNKIQVAHIMEIVDYH
;
A
#
# COMPACT_ATOMS: atom_id res chain seq x y z
N MET A 1 -0.09 5.71 10.33
CA MET A 1 -0.33 4.30 10.78
C MET A 1 0.98 3.54 10.79
N GLU A 2 1.09 2.61 11.70
CA GLU A 2 2.14 1.60 11.61
C GLU A 2 1.93 0.76 10.36
N VAL A 3 3.03 0.36 9.71
CA VAL A 3 2.98 -0.47 8.50
C VAL A 3 3.67 -1.80 8.79
N THR A 4 2.99 -2.89 8.50
CA THR A 4 3.53 -4.24 8.59
C THR A 4 3.43 -4.92 7.23
N TYR A 5 4.03 -6.08 7.06
CA TYR A 5 4.16 -6.73 5.75
C TYR A 5 3.84 -8.21 5.87
N LYS A 6 3.12 -8.74 4.89
CA LYS A 6 2.72 -10.15 4.87
C LYS A 6 3.93 -11.09 4.75
N THR A 7 4.93 -10.69 3.95
CA THR A 7 6.12 -11.52 3.70
C THR A 7 7.39 -10.67 3.75
N ASN A 8 8.54 -11.33 3.95
CA ASN A 8 9.84 -10.64 3.87
C ASN A 8 10.12 -10.10 2.47
N LYS A 9 9.62 -10.76 1.44
CA LYS A 9 9.77 -10.31 0.07
C LYS A 9 9.10 -8.95 -0.14
N ILE A 10 7.84 -8.82 0.26
CA ILE A 10 7.12 -7.55 0.12
C ILE A 10 7.71 -6.46 1.01
N LYS A 11 8.19 -6.83 2.20
CA LYS A 11 8.86 -5.89 3.09
C LYS A 11 10.11 -5.30 2.44
N LYS A 12 10.96 -6.13 1.84
CA LYS A 12 12.18 -5.67 1.17
C LYS A 12 11.86 -4.76 -0.01
N ILE A 13 10.84 -5.09 -0.79
CA ILE A 13 10.41 -4.26 -1.92
C ILE A 13 9.97 -2.87 -1.42
N CYS A 14 9.21 -2.81 -0.32
CA CYS A 14 8.66 -1.56 0.18
C CYS A 14 9.65 -0.73 1.00
N THR A 15 10.67 -1.35 1.61
CA THR A 15 11.59 -0.66 2.52
C THR A 15 13.00 -0.46 1.97
N ASP A 16 13.34 -1.10 0.86
CA ASP A 16 14.67 -1.00 0.25
C ASP A 16 14.53 -0.58 -1.22
N ALA A 17 14.87 0.69 -1.49
CA ALA A 17 14.73 1.26 -2.82
C ALA A 17 15.54 0.51 -3.88
N LYS A 18 16.70 -0.05 -3.50
CA LYS A 18 17.52 -0.83 -4.44
C LYS A 18 16.80 -2.11 -4.88
N VAL A 19 16.09 -2.75 -3.95
CA VAL A 19 15.33 -3.96 -4.25
C VAL A 19 14.14 -3.62 -5.16
N SER A 20 13.38 -2.56 -4.84
CA SER A 20 12.25 -2.18 -5.67
C SER A 20 12.69 -1.68 -7.05
N ASP A 21 13.79 -0.94 -7.15
CA ASP A 21 14.38 -0.52 -8.44
C ASP A 21 14.71 -1.73 -9.32
N ARG A 22 15.34 -2.74 -8.74
CA ARG A 22 15.73 -3.95 -9.45
C ARG A 22 14.53 -4.76 -9.92
N THR A 23 13.47 -4.78 -9.10
CA THR A 23 12.28 -5.59 -9.37
C THR A 23 11.34 -4.91 -10.35
N TYR A 24 11.14 -3.61 -10.24
CA TYR A 24 10.09 -2.88 -10.96
C TYR A 24 10.60 -1.69 -11.78
N GLY A 25 11.85 -1.30 -11.63
CA GLY A 25 12.36 -0.08 -12.25
C GLY A 25 12.15 1.15 -11.37
N ASN A 26 12.79 2.24 -11.75
CA ASN A 26 12.91 3.44 -10.93
C ASN A 26 11.57 4.15 -10.70
N GLU A 27 10.76 4.31 -11.74
CA GLU A 27 9.48 5.01 -11.65
C GLU A 27 8.54 4.32 -10.66
N MET A 28 8.42 3.01 -10.77
CA MET A 28 7.58 2.21 -9.88
C MET A 28 8.12 2.22 -8.44
N SER A 29 9.45 2.13 -8.30
CA SER A 29 10.12 2.18 -7.00
C SER A 29 9.82 3.49 -6.27
N GLU A 30 9.92 4.62 -6.95
CA GLU A 30 9.59 5.92 -6.36
C GLU A 30 8.13 5.98 -5.90
N LYS A 31 7.22 5.45 -6.71
CA LYS A 31 5.80 5.43 -6.36
C LYS A 31 5.53 4.55 -5.15
N ILE A 32 6.18 3.39 -5.05
CA ILE A 32 6.07 2.51 -3.89
C ILE A 32 6.52 3.25 -2.63
N GLN A 33 7.69 3.90 -2.67
CA GLN A 33 8.23 4.65 -1.55
C GLN A 33 7.27 5.76 -1.12
N MET A 34 6.71 6.48 -2.08
CA MET A 34 5.76 7.55 -1.83
C MET A 34 4.51 7.03 -1.11
N ARG A 35 3.93 5.93 -1.60
CA ARG A 35 2.71 5.36 -1.00
C ARG A 35 2.94 4.87 0.42
N ILE A 36 4.07 4.22 0.68
CA ILE A 36 4.41 3.79 2.04
C ILE A 36 4.55 5.00 2.97
N ALA A 37 5.22 6.05 2.54
CA ALA A 37 5.37 7.26 3.33
C ALA A 37 4.01 7.91 3.64
N GLU A 38 3.11 7.95 2.66
CA GLU A 38 1.77 8.49 2.84
C GLU A 38 0.93 7.66 3.82
N ILE A 39 1.03 6.35 3.74
CA ILE A 39 0.33 5.43 4.65
C ILE A 39 0.85 5.63 6.08
N GLU A 40 2.17 5.72 6.24
CA GLU A 40 2.78 5.96 7.56
C GLU A 40 2.35 7.30 8.16
N ALA A 41 2.21 8.34 7.32
CA ALA A 41 1.82 9.66 7.76
C ALA A 41 0.33 9.78 8.09
N ALA A 42 -0.53 8.94 7.52
CA ALA A 42 -1.96 8.97 7.78
C ALA A 42 -2.28 8.32 9.15
N ASP A 43 -3.28 8.84 9.83
CA ASP A 43 -3.73 8.26 11.10
C ASP A 43 -4.67 7.07 10.89
N THR A 44 -5.50 7.15 9.85
CA THR A 44 -6.51 6.12 9.57
C THR A 44 -6.69 5.92 8.07
N VAL A 45 -7.24 4.75 7.71
CA VAL A 45 -7.62 4.45 6.32
C VAL A 45 -8.75 5.37 5.87
N GLU A 46 -9.70 5.68 6.78
CA GLU A 46 -10.81 6.59 6.49
C GLU A 46 -10.31 7.97 6.08
N GLU A 47 -9.24 8.46 6.72
CA GLU A 47 -8.59 9.71 6.34
C GLU A 47 -8.00 9.63 4.93
N MET A 48 -7.34 8.54 4.61
CA MET A 48 -6.77 8.33 3.27
C MET A 48 -7.86 8.36 2.19
N ILE A 49 -9.00 7.74 2.46
CA ILE A 49 -10.14 7.74 1.53
C ILE A 49 -10.71 9.15 1.39
N LYS A 50 -10.92 9.84 2.50
CA LYS A 50 -11.49 11.19 2.53
C LYS A 50 -10.67 12.17 1.70
N PHE A 51 -9.35 12.11 1.81
CA PHE A 51 -8.45 13.02 1.12
C PHE A 51 -7.91 12.46 -0.20
N HIS A 52 -8.44 11.34 -0.67
CA HIS A 52 -8.07 10.72 -1.94
C HIS A 52 -6.57 10.40 -2.06
N ILE A 53 -5.93 10.06 -0.94
CA ILE A 53 -4.51 9.76 -0.92
C ILE A 53 -4.26 8.46 -1.70
N GLY A 54 -3.52 8.57 -2.80
CA GLY A 54 -3.23 7.45 -3.68
C GLY A 54 -4.48 6.79 -4.26
N ARG A 55 -5.59 7.52 -4.35
CA ARG A 55 -6.90 6.97 -4.73
C ARG A 55 -7.29 5.77 -3.86
N CYS A 56 -6.97 5.85 -2.57
CA CYS A 56 -7.30 4.79 -1.61
C CYS A 56 -8.78 4.45 -1.65
N HIS A 57 -9.09 3.17 -1.82
CA HIS A 57 -10.47 2.70 -1.88
C HIS A 57 -10.58 1.28 -1.34
N PRO A 58 -11.75 0.92 -0.75
CA PRO A 58 -11.97 -0.44 -0.30
C PRO A 58 -12.15 -1.39 -1.48
N LEU A 59 -11.68 -2.61 -1.29
CA LEU A 59 -11.93 -3.69 -2.24
C LEU A 59 -13.25 -4.36 -1.90
N THR A 60 -13.91 -4.94 -2.91
CA THR A 60 -15.23 -5.53 -2.77
C THR A 60 -15.19 -7.06 -2.81
N ASN A 61 -16.36 -7.69 -2.63
CA ASN A 61 -16.55 -9.14 -2.68
C ASN A 61 -15.72 -9.85 -1.60
N ASN A 62 -14.90 -10.82 -2.00
CA ASN A 62 -14.12 -11.65 -1.08
C ASN A 62 -12.97 -10.93 -0.41
N ARG A 63 -12.75 -9.65 -0.75
CA ARG A 63 -11.62 -8.87 -0.24
C ARG A 63 -12.05 -7.81 0.78
N LYS A 64 -13.15 -8.05 1.45
CA LYS A 64 -13.64 -7.17 2.51
C LYS A 64 -12.57 -6.98 3.59
N GLY A 65 -12.37 -5.73 4.00
CA GLY A 65 -11.31 -5.37 4.96
C GLY A 65 -9.98 -5.08 4.30
N GLN A 66 -9.91 -5.19 2.98
CA GLN A 66 -8.73 -4.83 2.21
C GLN A 66 -8.97 -3.55 1.41
N TYR A 67 -7.89 -2.83 1.18
CA TYR A 67 -7.89 -1.54 0.48
C TYR A 67 -6.77 -1.54 -0.54
N ALA A 68 -6.90 -0.69 -1.55
CA ALA A 68 -5.87 -0.51 -2.55
C ALA A 68 -5.48 0.95 -2.68
N VAL A 69 -4.21 1.21 -2.95
CA VAL A 69 -3.71 2.51 -3.41
C VAL A 69 -3.04 2.30 -4.76
N ASP A 70 -3.16 3.30 -5.62
CA ASP A 70 -2.58 3.25 -6.96
C ASP A 70 -1.06 3.40 -6.90
N LEU A 71 -0.39 2.61 -7.71
CA LEU A 71 1.04 2.76 -8.05
C LEU A 71 1.13 3.28 -9.48
N VAL A 72 2.17 2.92 -10.22
CA VAL A 72 2.22 3.22 -11.64
C VAL A 72 1.21 2.31 -12.34
N HIS A 73 0.25 2.92 -13.06
CA HIS A 73 -0.80 2.16 -13.73
C HIS A 73 -0.21 1.03 -14.59
N PRO A 74 -0.73 -0.20 -14.54
CA PRO A 74 -1.96 -0.61 -13.85
C PRO A 74 -1.74 -1.20 -12.45
N ASP A 75 -0.56 -1.07 -11.88
CA ASP A 75 -0.22 -1.70 -10.62
C ASP A 75 -0.87 -1.00 -9.42
N ARG A 76 -1.21 -1.78 -8.40
CA ARG A 76 -1.78 -1.31 -7.15
C ARG A 76 -1.15 -2.03 -5.97
N MET A 77 -1.08 -1.32 -4.84
CA MET A 77 -0.66 -1.90 -3.57
C MET A 77 -1.90 -2.21 -2.75
N VAL A 78 -2.03 -3.46 -2.34
CA VAL A 78 -3.16 -3.92 -1.52
C VAL A 78 -2.72 -4.08 -0.08
N PHE A 79 -3.52 -3.55 0.84
CA PHE A 79 -3.25 -3.71 2.27
C PHE A 79 -4.54 -3.98 3.05
N GLU A 80 -4.39 -4.61 4.21
CA GLU A 80 -5.48 -4.83 5.17
C GLU A 80 -5.40 -3.80 6.27
N LYS A 81 -6.56 -3.36 6.75
CA LYS A 81 -6.65 -2.53 7.93
C LYS A 81 -6.85 -3.42 9.15
N HIS A 82 -5.99 -3.27 10.15
CA HIS A 82 -6.14 -3.93 11.45
C HIS A 82 -6.38 -2.86 12.51
N GLY A 83 -7.39 -3.05 13.35
CA GLY A 83 -7.77 -2.10 14.40
C GLY A 83 -8.77 -1.05 13.92
N ASN A 84 -9.38 -0.35 14.86
CA ASN A 84 -10.39 0.68 14.58
C ASN A 84 -9.90 2.09 14.92
N LYS A 85 -9.55 2.34 16.19
CA LYS A 85 -9.06 3.65 16.62
C LYS A 85 -7.58 3.80 16.33
N ILE A 86 -6.78 2.81 16.74
CA ILE A 86 -5.37 2.73 16.40
C ILE A 86 -5.26 1.68 15.32
N GLN A 87 -4.93 2.11 14.10
CA GLN A 87 -4.93 1.25 12.93
C GLN A 87 -3.52 0.90 12.49
N VAL A 88 -3.39 -0.32 11.97
CA VAL A 88 -2.17 -0.81 11.34
C VAL A 88 -2.51 -1.16 9.90
N ALA A 89 -1.68 -0.72 8.97
CA ALA A 89 -1.78 -1.10 7.56
C ALA A 89 -0.85 -2.29 7.32
N HIS A 90 -1.43 -3.44 6.99
CA HIS A 90 -0.69 -4.66 6.71
C HIS A 90 -0.60 -4.86 5.20
N ILE A 91 0.59 -4.65 4.64
CA ILE A 91 0.79 -4.70 3.19
C ILE A 91 0.76 -6.14 2.71
N MET A 92 -0.16 -6.46 1.83
CA MET A 92 -0.43 -7.81 1.35
C MET A 92 0.30 -8.13 0.06
N GLU A 93 0.19 -7.26 -0.95
CA GLU A 93 0.72 -7.55 -2.27
C GLU A 93 0.75 -6.32 -3.17
N ILE A 94 1.54 -6.39 -4.21
CA ILE A 94 1.53 -5.45 -5.32
C ILE A 94 1.02 -6.23 -6.52
N VAL A 95 -0.11 -5.80 -7.09
CA VAL A 95 -0.79 -6.54 -8.15
C VAL A 95 -1.23 -5.63 -9.28
N ASP A 96 -1.42 -6.24 -10.44
CA ASP A 96 -1.99 -5.62 -11.61
C ASP A 96 -3.47 -6.02 -11.68
N TYR A 97 -4.35 -5.02 -11.57
CA TYR A 97 -5.81 -5.23 -11.69
C TYR A 97 -6.26 -4.82 -13.08
N HIS A 98 -6.48 -5.79 -13.88
CA HIS A 98 -7.12 -5.62 -15.17
C HIS A 98 -8.49 -6.24 -15.19
#